data_d0950ad2429a36ecde69f27aa1c516bd
#
_entry.id   d0950ad2429a36ecde69f27aa1c516bd
#
_cell.length_a   1.000
_cell.length_b   1.000
_cell.length_c   1.000
_cell.angle_alpha   90.00
_cell.angle_beta   90.00
_cell.angle_gamma   90.00
#
_symmetry.space_group_name_H-M   'P 1'
#
loop_
_entity.id
_entity.type
_entity.pdbx_description
1 polymer ?
#
loop_
_entity_poly.entity_id
_entity_poly.type
_entity_poly.pdbx_seq_one_letter_code
_entity_poly.pdbx_strand_id
1 'polypeptide(L)'
;MNQRLKRKIEKRRRQQICEALDLCLQINGLQKSDQEYTVNHPTAFCGFSGHVANVSIRIYARGWKTMEDPDRELNAYITYPGEMDQMLRELKELKKDLHSGNCGRSRK
;
A
#
# COMPACT_ATOMS: atom_id res chain seq x y z
N MET A 1 26.00 -13.37 11.46
CA MET A 1 25.83 -12.75 10.13
C MET A 1 26.85 -11.65 9.96
N ASN A 2 27.53 -11.60 8.82
CA ASN A 2 28.54 -10.57 8.63
C ASN A 2 27.87 -9.25 8.21
N GLN A 3 28.65 -8.18 8.33
CA GLN A 3 28.15 -6.84 8.08
C GLN A 3 27.65 -6.65 6.65
N ARG A 4 28.34 -7.26 5.71
CA ARG A 4 28.00 -7.11 4.31
C ARG A 4 26.65 -7.68 4.00
N LEU A 5 26.37 -8.88 4.51
CA LEU A 5 25.08 -9.53 4.29
C LEU A 5 23.97 -8.76 4.98
N LYS A 6 24.24 -8.27 6.18
CA LYS A 6 23.27 -7.50 6.93
C LYS A 6 22.87 -6.24 6.18
N ARG A 7 23.84 -5.55 5.56
CA ARG A 7 23.56 -4.35 4.79
C ARG A 7 22.71 -4.66 3.55
N LYS A 8 22.98 -5.79 2.91
CA LYS A 8 22.19 -6.18 1.74
C LYS A 8 20.73 -6.44 2.12
N ILE A 9 20.52 -7.11 3.24
CA ILE A 9 19.17 -7.40 3.72
C ILE A 9 18.45 -6.10 4.05
N GLU A 10 19.10 -5.20 4.75
CA GLU A 10 18.49 -3.93 5.11
C GLU A 10 18.16 -3.09 3.88
N LYS A 11 19.05 -3.09 2.90
CA LYS A 11 18.79 -2.35 1.67
C LYS A 11 17.58 -2.89 0.94
N ARG A 12 17.45 -4.21 0.86
CA ARG A 12 16.34 -4.83 0.21
C ARG A 12 15.02 -4.49 0.93
N ARG A 13 15.06 -4.53 2.26
CA ARG A 13 13.86 -4.21 3.04
C ARG A 13 13.42 -2.77 2.81
N ARG A 14 14.37 -1.84 2.79
CA ARG A 14 14.03 -0.45 2.50
C ARG A 14 13.45 -0.30 1.12
N GLN A 15 13.99 -1.00 0.14
CA GLN A 15 13.48 -0.94 -1.21
C GLN A 15 12.05 -1.45 -1.29
N GLN A 16 11.75 -2.52 -0.57
CA GLN A 16 10.39 -3.06 -0.55
C GLN A 16 9.41 -2.10 0.10
N ILE A 17 9.82 -1.46 1.18
CA ILE A 17 8.96 -0.46 1.84
C ILE A 17 8.72 0.72 0.90
N CYS A 18 9.76 1.18 0.24
CA CYS A 18 9.62 2.29 -0.70
C CYS A 18 8.71 1.91 -1.86
N GLU A 19 8.79 0.68 -2.32
CA GLU A 19 7.92 0.22 -3.39
C GLU A 19 6.47 0.20 -2.92
N ALA A 20 6.22 -0.26 -1.70
CA ALA A 20 4.87 -0.26 -1.15
C ALA A 20 4.32 1.16 -1.06
N LEU A 21 5.14 2.10 -0.57
CA LEU A 21 4.70 3.49 -0.48
C LEU A 21 4.44 4.06 -1.87
N ASP A 22 5.32 3.76 -2.82
CA ASP A 22 5.15 4.25 -4.19
C ASP A 22 3.84 3.74 -4.79
N LEU A 23 3.50 2.49 -4.55
CA LEU A 23 2.24 1.94 -5.04
C LEU A 23 1.04 2.65 -4.42
N CYS A 24 1.13 2.96 -3.12
CA CYS A 24 0.07 3.72 -2.48
C CYS A 24 -0.06 5.13 -3.09
N LEU A 25 1.08 5.76 -3.38
CA LEU A 25 1.05 7.07 -4.01
C LEU A 25 0.43 7.00 -5.40
N GLN A 26 0.69 5.93 -6.14
CA GLN A 26 0.08 5.76 -7.45
C GLN A 26 -1.42 5.56 -7.35
N ILE A 27 -1.89 4.88 -6.31
CA ILE A 27 -3.31 4.69 -6.10
C ILE A 27 -3.97 6.03 -5.75
N ASN A 28 -3.35 6.79 -4.86
CA ASN A 28 -3.91 8.06 -4.43
C ASN A 28 -3.85 9.16 -5.48
N GLY A 29 -2.78 9.16 -6.29
CA GLY A 29 -2.48 10.31 -7.11
C GLY A 29 -1.88 11.42 -6.27
N LEU A 30 -1.22 12.35 -6.92
CA LEU A 30 -0.56 13.45 -6.23
C LEU A 30 -0.99 14.82 -6.76
N GLN A 31 -1.96 14.84 -7.67
CA GLN A 31 -2.47 16.10 -8.18
C GLN A 31 -3.47 16.67 -7.19
N LYS A 32 -3.60 17.98 -7.22
CA LYS A 32 -4.56 18.63 -6.34
C LYS A 32 -5.97 18.14 -6.60
N SER A 33 -6.30 17.91 -7.86
CA SER A 33 -7.63 17.42 -8.21
C SER A 33 -7.91 16.05 -7.61
N ASP A 34 -6.87 15.19 -7.52
CA ASP A 34 -7.03 13.88 -6.90
C ASP A 34 -7.36 14.01 -5.43
N GLN A 35 -6.77 15.01 -4.76
CA GLN A 35 -6.96 15.19 -3.34
C GLN A 35 -8.29 15.86 -3.00
N GLU A 36 -8.78 16.70 -3.90
CA GLU A 36 -10.01 17.44 -3.66
C GLU A 36 -11.25 16.58 -3.82
N TYR A 37 -11.18 15.58 -4.68
CA TYR A 37 -12.35 14.78 -5.00
C TYR A 37 -12.11 13.34 -4.59
N THR A 38 -12.06 13.11 -3.28
CA THR A 38 -11.78 11.78 -2.76
C THR A 38 -12.98 10.85 -2.84
N VAL A 39 -14.18 11.39 -3.01
CA VAL A 39 -15.35 10.55 -3.19
C VAL A 39 -15.22 9.83 -4.53
N ASN A 40 -15.29 8.51 -4.51
CA ASN A 40 -15.13 7.66 -5.68
C ASN A 40 -13.71 7.63 -6.24
N HIS A 41 -12.77 8.22 -5.53
CA HIS A 41 -11.36 8.15 -5.91
C HIS A 41 -10.65 7.24 -4.92
N PRO A 42 -9.94 6.20 -5.40
CA PRO A 42 -9.29 5.28 -4.47
C PRO A 42 -8.31 5.99 -3.55
N THR A 43 -8.33 5.61 -2.29
CA THR A 43 -7.46 6.21 -1.28
C THR A 43 -6.72 5.12 -0.54
N ALA A 44 -5.41 5.27 -0.42
CA ALA A 44 -4.57 4.31 0.30
C ALA A 44 -3.82 5.03 1.42
N PHE A 45 -3.79 4.39 2.58
CA PHE A 45 -3.04 4.87 3.73
C PHE A 45 -1.92 3.87 4.01
N CYS A 46 -0.70 4.36 4.17
CA CYS A 46 0.45 3.52 4.44
C CYS A 46 1.10 3.97 5.73
N GLY A 47 1.27 3.04 6.67
CA GLY A 47 1.90 3.34 7.93
C GLY A 47 3.00 2.35 8.26
N PHE A 48 3.99 2.80 9.00
CA PHE A 48 5.09 1.96 9.43
C PHE A 48 5.25 2.10 10.94
N SER A 49 5.15 0.96 11.64
CA SER A 49 5.37 0.92 13.08
C SER A 49 6.79 0.44 13.34
N GLY A 50 7.66 1.37 13.74
CA GLY A 50 9.09 1.06 13.82
C GLY A 50 9.46 0.04 14.88
N HIS A 51 8.77 0.06 16.02
CA HIS A 51 9.19 -0.83 17.10
C HIS A 51 8.81 -2.30 16.85
N VAL A 52 7.90 -2.57 15.94
CA VAL A 52 7.56 -3.95 15.58
C VAL A 52 7.84 -4.26 14.13
N ALA A 53 8.41 -3.30 13.40
CA ALA A 53 8.75 -3.45 11.98
C ALA A 53 7.57 -3.93 11.15
N ASN A 54 6.42 -3.29 11.35
CA ASN A 54 5.19 -3.63 10.64
C ASN A 54 4.81 -2.55 9.66
N VAL A 55 4.50 -2.95 8.43
CA VAL A 55 3.95 -2.05 7.42
C VAL A 55 2.47 -2.36 7.31
N SER A 56 1.63 -1.35 7.42
CA SER A 56 0.19 -1.53 7.28
C SER A 56 -0.35 -0.60 6.21
N ILE A 57 -1.24 -1.14 5.39
CA ILE A 57 -1.84 -0.40 4.29
C ILE A 57 -3.34 -0.63 4.33
N ARG A 58 -4.09 0.47 4.24
CA ARG A 58 -5.55 0.41 4.20
C ARG A 58 -6.02 1.04 2.91
N ILE A 59 -6.91 0.34 2.21
CA ILE A 59 -7.40 0.76 0.91
C ILE A 59 -8.90 1.04 0.99
N TYR A 60 -9.27 2.22 0.55
CA TYR A 60 -10.67 2.61 0.41
C TYR A 60 -10.95 2.77 -1.08
N ALA A 61 -11.53 1.76 -1.69
CA ALA A 61 -11.66 1.72 -3.14
C ALA A 61 -12.51 2.84 -3.71
N ARG A 62 -13.46 3.33 -2.91
CA ARG A 62 -14.37 4.40 -3.34
C ARG A 62 -14.10 5.73 -2.67
N GLY A 63 -12.92 5.87 -2.08
CA GLY A 63 -12.57 7.08 -1.36
C GLY A 63 -12.80 6.95 0.12
N TRP A 64 -12.05 7.73 0.87
CA TRP A 64 -12.11 7.70 2.33
C TRP A 64 -13.32 8.47 2.83
N LYS A 65 -14.01 7.89 3.81
CA LYS A 65 -15.09 8.55 4.51
C LYS A 65 -14.94 8.30 5.99
N THR A 66 -15.35 9.27 6.79
CA THR A 66 -15.30 9.15 8.24
C THR A 66 -16.16 7.96 8.70
N MET A 67 -15.62 7.18 9.62
CA MET A 67 -16.33 6.08 10.26
C MET A 67 -16.58 4.88 9.36
N GLU A 68 -15.93 4.82 8.21
CA GLU A 68 -16.04 3.64 7.35
C GLU A 68 -14.80 2.78 7.48
N ASP A 69 -15.01 1.46 7.40
CA ASP A 69 -13.90 0.53 7.39
C ASP A 69 -13.27 0.47 6.02
N PRO A 70 -11.97 0.16 5.95
CA PRO A 70 -11.32 0.01 4.65
C PRO A 70 -11.85 -1.21 3.91
N ASP A 71 -11.84 -1.13 2.58
CA ASP A 71 -12.22 -2.27 1.74
C ASP A 71 -11.19 -3.39 1.86
N ARG A 72 -9.93 -3.02 1.97
CA ARG A 72 -8.85 -3.98 2.14
C ARG A 72 -7.86 -3.44 3.14
N GLU A 73 -7.33 -4.34 3.93
CA GLU A 73 -6.27 -3.99 4.89
C GLU A 73 -5.16 -5.01 4.74
N LEU A 74 -3.95 -4.51 4.50
CA LEU A 74 -2.78 -5.36 4.31
C LEU A 74 -1.79 -5.07 5.42
N ASN A 75 -1.18 -6.11 5.95
CA ASN A 75 -0.17 -5.97 7.00
C ASN A 75 0.98 -6.91 6.69
N ALA A 76 2.20 -6.42 6.92
CA ALA A 76 3.38 -7.22 6.71
C ALA A 76 4.41 -6.88 7.76
N TYR A 77 4.94 -7.91 8.41
CA TYR A 77 6.09 -7.76 9.29
C TYR A 77 7.34 -7.96 8.45
N ILE A 78 8.16 -6.94 8.39
CA ILE A 78 9.31 -6.93 7.49
C ILE A 78 10.27 -8.08 7.76
N THR A 79 10.40 -8.44 9.03
CA THR A 79 11.34 -9.49 9.43
C THR A 79 10.81 -10.90 9.20
N TYR A 80 9.54 -11.05 8.86
CA TYR A 80 8.97 -12.37 8.60
C TYR A 80 9.15 -12.70 7.12
N PRO A 81 9.69 -13.90 6.82
CA PRO A 81 9.97 -14.24 5.42
C PRO A 81 8.74 -14.21 4.54
N GLY A 82 8.85 -13.55 3.42
CA GLY A 82 7.82 -13.56 2.39
C GLY A 82 6.64 -12.63 2.61
N GLU A 83 6.52 -12.00 3.77
CA GLU A 83 5.35 -11.15 4.03
C GLU A 83 5.35 -9.91 3.17
N MET A 84 6.50 -9.25 3.03
CA MET A 84 6.57 -8.07 2.17
C MET A 84 6.36 -8.44 0.70
N ASP A 85 6.89 -9.57 0.27
CA ASP A 85 6.68 -10.02 -1.10
C ASP A 85 5.19 -10.24 -1.38
N GLN A 86 4.49 -10.85 -0.43
CA GLN A 86 3.07 -11.09 -0.56
C GLN A 86 2.30 -9.77 -0.61
N MET A 87 2.63 -8.86 0.29
CA MET A 87 1.97 -7.56 0.32
C MET A 87 2.15 -6.81 -1.00
N LEU A 88 3.37 -6.83 -1.53
CA LEU A 88 3.63 -6.12 -2.79
C LEU A 88 2.85 -6.72 -3.94
N ARG A 89 2.74 -8.04 -3.99
CA ARG A 89 1.94 -8.69 -5.02
C ARG A 89 0.47 -8.28 -4.93
N GLU A 90 -0.06 -8.28 -3.72
CA GLU A 90 -1.46 -7.90 -3.52
C GLU A 90 -1.70 -6.43 -3.85
N LEU A 91 -0.75 -5.57 -3.50
CA LEU A 91 -0.86 -4.16 -3.83
C LEU A 91 -0.86 -3.91 -5.32
N LYS A 92 -0.01 -4.61 -6.04
CA LYS A 92 0.05 -4.45 -7.49
C LYS A 92 -1.25 -4.87 -8.14
N GLU A 93 -1.84 -5.95 -7.66
CA GLU A 93 -3.11 -6.40 -8.18
C GLU A 93 -4.23 -5.43 -7.85
N LEU A 94 -4.24 -4.93 -6.62
CA LEU A 94 -5.24 -3.95 -6.23
C LEU A 94 -5.15 -2.68 -7.05
N LYS A 95 -3.93 -2.19 -7.27
CA LYS A 95 -3.74 -1.00 -8.08
C LYS A 95 -4.27 -1.23 -9.49
N LYS A 96 -3.98 -2.38 -10.05
CA LYS A 96 -4.44 -2.72 -11.39
C LYS A 96 -5.97 -2.74 -11.44
N ASP A 97 -6.60 -3.37 -10.47
CA ASP A 97 -8.06 -3.46 -10.42
C ASP A 97 -8.70 -2.08 -10.26
N LEU A 98 -8.12 -1.26 -9.39
CA LEU A 98 -8.65 0.07 -9.14
C LEU A 98 -8.56 0.94 -10.38
N HIS A 99 -7.44 0.86 -11.08
CA HIS A 99 -7.24 1.69 -12.26
C HIS A 99 -8.05 1.19 -13.45
N SER A 100 -8.36 -0.11 -13.49
CA SER A 100 -9.20 -0.64 -14.55
C SER A 100 -10.68 -0.41 -14.27
N GLY A 101 -11.01 0.01 -13.04
CA GLY A 101 -12.38 0.24 -12.65
C GLY A 101 -13.15 -1.00 -12.26
N ASN A 102 -12.46 -2.11 -12.06
CA ASN A 102 -13.12 -3.37 -11.73
C ASN A 102 -13.45 -3.48 -10.25
N CYS A 103 -12.68 -2.83 -9.41
CA CYS A 103 -12.83 -2.99 -7.98
C CYS A 103 -13.59 -1.82 -7.41
N GLY A 104 -14.76 -2.09 -6.83
CA GLY A 104 -15.51 -1.09 -6.10
C GLY A 104 -16.11 0.02 -6.93
N ARG A 105 -15.88 0.02 -8.21
CA ARG A 105 -16.46 1.04 -9.08
C ARG A 105 -17.55 0.44 -9.94
N SER A 106 -18.62 1.15 -10.02
CA SER A 106 -19.66 0.76 -10.93
C SER A 106 -19.16 0.92 -12.37
N ARG A 107 -19.37 -0.08 -13.15
CA ARG A 107 -18.98 0.01 -14.55
C ARG A 107 -19.97 0.80 -15.36
N LYS A 108 -20.99 1.11 -14.70
CA LYS A 108 -22.08 1.83 -15.34
C LYS A 108 -22.31 1.40 -16.73
#